data_8446d921a090e1e811e83209cd8e819b
#
_entry.id   8446d921a090e1e811e83209cd8e819b
#
_cell.length_a   1.000
_cell.length_b   1.000
_cell.length_c   1.000
_cell.angle_alpha   90.00
_cell.angle_beta   90.00
_cell.angle_gamma   90.00
#
_symmetry.space_group_name_H-M   'P 1'
#
loop_
_entity.id
_entity.type
_entity.pdbx_description
1 polymer ?
#
loop_
_entity_poly.entity_id
_entity_poly.type
_entity_poly.pdbx_seq_one_letter_code
_entity_poly.pdbx_strand_id
1 'polypeptide(L)'
;MFFDLKADAASGMKSAIESVVAFGNTAANTFEGAYEAIKAIWGLLPAAIGDLAFQAANSLVDGVEAMLNGVVSRINGFIGGINAGLEALGSERRISLVRDLDLGEIENRFEGAASAATTAAQAAFDRAFEENPLTAPDLGLTEAANRALESANLYRGAARDLAEGA
;
A
#
# COMPACT_ATOMS: atom_id res chain seq x y z
N MET A 1 -7.40 -43.75 -26.21
CA MET A 1 -8.44 -43.49 -25.21
C MET A 1 -8.02 -43.80 -23.80
N PHE A 2 -7.66 -45.03 -23.41
CA PHE A 2 -7.28 -45.32 -22.01
C PHE A 2 -5.96 -44.69 -21.57
N PHE A 3 -4.93 -44.62 -22.43
CA PHE A 3 -3.63 -44.02 -22.13
C PHE A 3 -3.70 -42.49 -22.14
N ASP A 4 -4.53 -41.90 -22.98
CA ASP A 4 -4.78 -40.47 -23.01
C ASP A 4 -5.42 -40.01 -21.66
N LEU A 5 -6.38 -40.80 -21.14
CA LEU A 5 -6.99 -40.58 -19.83
C LEU A 5 -5.96 -40.59 -18.69
N LYS A 6 -4.93 -41.47 -18.74
CA LYS A 6 -3.88 -41.51 -17.72
C LYS A 6 -2.96 -40.30 -17.79
N ALA A 7 -2.62 -39.83 -18.99
CA ALA A 7 -1.82 -38.63 -19.18
C ALA A 7 -2.57 -37.38 -18.70
N ASP A 8 -3.86 -37.28 -19.04
CA ASP A 8 -4.73 -36.19 -18.61
C ASP A 8 -4.91 -36.19 -17.08
N ALA A 9 -5.09 -37.36 -16.47
CA ALA A 9 -5.20 -37.48 -15.01
C ALA A 9 -3.91 -37.09 -14.29
N ALA A 10 -2.72 -37.50 -14.80
CA ALA A 10 -1.44 -37.13 -14.23
C ALA A 10 -1.18 -35.62 -14.34
N SER A 11 -1.51 -35.02 -15.48
CA SER A 11 -1.43 -33.58 -15.70
C SER A 11 -2.37 -32.80 -14.80
N GLY A 12 -3.63 -33.25 -14.67
CA GLY A 12 -4.61 -32.64 -13.78
C GLY A 12 -4.20 -32.70 -12.31
N MET A 13 -3.63 -33.84 -11.88
CA MET A 13 -3.14 -34.00 -10.50
C MET A 13 -1.94 -33.07 -10.24
N LYS A 14 -1.00 -32.95 -11.17
CA LYS A 14 0.12 -32.01 -11.06
C LYS A 14 -0.39 -30.58 -10.89
N SER A 15 -1.28 -30.13 -11.75
CA SER A 15 -1.87 -28.78 -11.68
C SER A 15 -2.63 -28.53 -10.37
N ALA A 16 -3.33 -29.54 -9.86
CA ALA A 16 -4.01 -29.45 -8.57
C ALA A 16 -3.02 -29.28 -7.42
N ILE A 17 -1.92 -30.04 -7.40
CA ILE A 17 -0.87 -29.93 -6.38
C ILE A 17 -0.21 -28.55 -6.45
N GLU A 18 0.16 -28.10 -7.64
CA GLU A 18 0.76 -26.77 -7.84
C GLU A 18 -0.18 -25.64 -7.36
N SER A 19 -1.48 -25.77 -7.62
CA SER A 19 -2.49 -24.81 -7.14
C SER A 19 -2.61 -24.80 -5.61
N VAL A 20 -2.58 -25.96 -4.96
CA VAL A 20 -2.59 -26.07 -3.49
C VAL A 20 -1.33 -25.46 -2.89
N VAL A 21 -0.16 -25.74 -3.47
CA VAL A 21 1.11 -25.15 -3.03
C VAL A 21 1.12 -23.64 -3.21
N ALA A 22 0.63 -23.13 -4.35
CA ALA A 22 0.52 -21.70 -4.60
C ALA A 22 -0.41 -21.03 -3.59
N PHE A 23 -1.56 -21.64 -3.29
CA PHE A 23 -2.47 -21.16 -2.25
C PHE A 23 -1.81 -21.14 -0.88
N GLY A 24 -1.10 -22.24 -0.52
CA GLY A 24 -0.38 -22.34 0.73
C GLY A 24 0.70 -21.26 0.88
N ASN A 25 1.46 -20.99 -0.18
CA ASN A 25 2.44 -19.90 -0.21
C ASN A 25 1.78 -18.55 -0.02
N THR A 26 0.70 -18.28 -0.76
CA THR A 26 -0.05 -17.01 -0.61
C THR A 26 -0.55 -16.83 0.83
N ALA A 27 -1.10 -17.87 1.43
CA ALA A 27 -1.57 -17.81 2.81
C ALA A 27 -0.41 -17.57 3.80
N ALA A 28 0.67 -18.34 3.70
CA ALA A 28 1.84 -18.20 4.56
C ALA A 28 2.44 -16.79 4.46
N ASN A 29 2.69 -16.32 3.24
CA ASN A 29 3.28 -15.01 2.98
C ASN A 29 2.36 -13.87 3.44
N THR A 30 1.03 -14.03 3.33
CA THR A 30 0.07 -13.04 3.85
C THR A 30 0.16 -12.91 5.37
N PHE A 31 0.22 -14.04 6.09
CA PHE A 31 0.35 -14.01 7.56
C PHE A 31 1.71 -13.48 8.00
N GLU A 32 2.78 -13.92 7.37
CA GLU A 32 4.14 -13.43 7.66
C GLU A 32 4.24 -11.93 7.37
N GLY A 33 3.77 -11.48 6.20
CA GLY A 33 3.76 -10.08 5.83
C GLY A 33 2.97 -9.22 6.80
N ALA A 34 1.77 -9.67 7.21
CA ALA A 34 0.97 -8.97 8.20
C ALA A 34 1.69 -8.88 9.56
N TYR A 35 2.35 -9.96 10.01
CA TYR A 35 3.11 -9.97 11.26
C TYR A 35 4.30 -9.00 11.21
N GLU A 36 5.11 -9.05 10.16
CA GLU A 36 6.27 -8.16 10.02
C GLU A 36 5.86 -6.69 9.83
N ALA A 37 4.74 -6.42 9.13
CA ALA A 37 4.17 -5.09 9.02
C ALA A 37 3.74 -4.53 10.38
N ILE A 38 3.04 -5.33 11.20
CA ILE A 38 2.64 -4.95 12.55
C ILE A 38 3.87 -4.65 13.40
N LYS A 39 4.89 -5.50 13.35
CA LYS A 39 6.14 -5.33 14.10
C LYS A 39 6.89 -4.05 13.68
N ALA A 40 6.91 -3.74 12.38
CA ALA A 40 7.49 -2.48 11.87
C ALA A 40 6.74 -1.25 12.40
N ILE A 41 5.40 -1.28 12.40
CA ILE A 41 4.57 -0.21 12.96
C ILE A 41 4.84 -0.02 14.46
N TRP A 42 4.89 -1.11 15.24
CA TRP A 42 5.12 -1.03 16.69
C TRP A 42 6.43 -0.32 17.05
N GLY A 43 7.48 -0.56 16.26
CA GLY A 43 8.77 0.12 16.47
C GLY A 43 8.74 1.63 16.19
N LEU A 44 7.87 2.08 15.31
CA LEU A 44 7.76 3.48 14.86
C LEU A 44 6.57 4.22 15.48
N LEU A 45 5.65 3.50 16.14
CA LEU A 45 4.41 4.04 16.67
C LEU A 45 4.58 5.26 17.59
N PRO A 46 5.52 5.29 18.55
CA PRO A 46 5.70 6.46 19.41
C PRO A 46 6.07 7.72 18.63
N ALA A 47 6.94 7.60 17.62
CA ALA A 47 7.33 8.72 16.78
C ALA A 47 6.20 9.17 15.85
N ALA A 48 5.44 8.22 15.29
CA ALA A 48 4.29 8.51 14.44
C ALA A 48 3.16 9.24 15.21
N ILE A 49 2.89 8.82 16.45
CA ILE A 49 1.94 9.53 17.32
C ILE A 49 2.45 10.93 17.66
N GLY A 50 3.75 11.08 17.92
CA GLY A 50 4.38 12.38 18.15
C GLY A 50 4.20 13.30 16.96
N ASP A 51 4.47 12.82 15.75
CA ASP A 51 4.29 13.56 14.50
C ASP A 51 2.85 14.05 14.34
N LEU A 52 1.88 13.16 14.47
CA LEU A 52 0.45 13.52 14.37
C LEU A 52 0.01 14.53 15.46
N ALA A 53 0.57 14.42 16.67
CA ALA A 53 0.28 15.37 17.75
C ALA A 53 0.80 16.77 17.43
N PHE A 54 2.01 16.89 16.87
CA PHE A 54 2.56 18.17 16.43
C PHE A 54 1.80 18.76 15.25
N GLN A 55 1.41 17.94 14.28
CA GLN A 55 0.57 18.39 13.15
C GLN A 55 -0.78 18.94 13.66
N ALA A 56 -1.42 18.24 14.59
CA ALA A 56 -2.67 18.71 15.20
C ALA A 56 -2.47 20.02 15.99
N ALA A 57 -1.37 20.15 16.74
CA ALA A 57 -1.06 21.37 17.47
C ALA A 57 -0.83 22.56 16.54
N ASN A 58 -0.07 22.37 15.46
CA ASN A 58 0.15 23.42 14.46
C ASN A 58 -1.17 23.80 13.76
N SER A 59 -2.01 22.85 13.40
CA SER A 59 -3.34 23.16 12.85
C SER A 59 -4.22 23.98 13.80
N LEU A 60 -4.09 23.79 15.12
CA LEU A 60 -4.76 24.61 16.12
C LEU A 60 -4.17 26.02 16.17
N VAL A 61 -2.83 26.16 16.12
CA VAL A 61 -2.16 27.48 16.05
C VAL A 61 -2.62 28.23 14.83
N ASP A 62 -2.63 27.61 13.64
CA ASP A 62 -3.10 28.20 12.39
C ASP A 62 -4.56 28.66 12.48
N GLY A 63 -5.41 27.84 13.10
CA GLY A 63 -6.82 28.16 13.29
C GLY A 63 -7.02 29.38 14.21
N VAL A 64 -6.24 29.47 15.29
CA VAL A 64 -6.26 30.61 16.20
C VAL A 64 -5.73 31.86 15.52
N GLU A 65 -4.63 31.73 14.78
CA GLU A 65 -4.04 32.83 14.01
C GLU A 65 -5.04 33.39 12.97
N ALA A 66 -5.65 32.50 12.19
CA ALA A 66 -6.68 32.90 11.21
C ALA A 66 -7.87 33.62 11.86
N MET A 67 -8.32 33.15 13.04
CA MET A 67 -9.39 33.80 13.80
C MET A 67 -8.97 35.21 14.26
N LEU A 68 -7.78 35.35 14.82
CA LEU A 68 -7.26 36.67 15.29
C LEU A 68 -7.05 37.62 14.13
N ASN A 69 -6.49 37.17 13.03
CA ASN A 69 -6.30 37.96 11.83
C ASN A 69 -7.64 38.36 11.18
N GLY A 70 -8.66 37.53 11.30
CA GLY A 70 -10.04 37.90 10.95
C GLY A 70 -10.58 39.06 11.79
N VAL A 71 -10.25 39.14 13.09
CA VAL A 71 -10.57 40.27 13.96
C VAL A 71 -9.75 41.48 13.57
N VAL A 72 -8.45 41.36 13.34
CA VAL A 72 -7.56 42.46 12.88
C VAL A 72 -8.07 43.03 11.58
N SER A 73 -8.48 42.22 10.64
CA SER A 73 -9.06 42.71 9.35
C SER A 73 -10.31 43.54 9.55
N ARG A 74 -11.20 43.18 10.47
CA ARG A 74 -12.39 43.96 10.79
C ARG A 74 -12.05 45.31 11.45
N ILE A 75 -11.07 45.29 12.39
CA ILE A 75 -10.55 46.50 13.02
C ILE A 75 -9.94 47.44 11.96
N ASN A 76 -9.14 46.90 11.06
CA ASN A 76 -8.52 47.62 9.97
C ASN A 76 -9.55 48.22 8.99
N GLY A 77 -10.63 47.47 8.72
CA GLY A 77 -11.77 48.00 7.95
C GLY A 77 -12.41 49.20 8.63
N PHE A 78 -12.60 49.12 9.96
CA PHE A 78 -13.13 50.27 10.74
C PHE A 78 -12.16 51.46 10.75
N ILE A 79 -10.87 51.24 10.97
CA ILE A 79 -9.83 52.27 10.89
C ILE A 79 -9.79 52.89 9.51
N GLY A 80 -9.94 52.12 8.46
CA GLY A 80 -10.02 52.61 7.07
C GLY A 80 -11.19 53.56 6.87
N GLY A 81 -12.37 53.24 7.42
CA GLY A 81 -13.54 54.11 7.41
C GLY A 81 -13.29 55.43 8.14
N ILE A 82 -12.64 55.42 9.32
CA ILE A 82 -12.28 56.64 10.05
C ILE A 82 -11.28 57.45 9.24
N ASN A 83 -10.26 56.86 8.68
CA ASN A 83 -9.26 57.56 7.89
C ASN A 83 -9.86 58.21 6.65
N ALA A 84 -10.81 57.56 5.98
CA ALA A 84 -11.54 58.14 4.87
C ALA A 84 -12.41 59.38 5.31
N GLY A 85 -13.05 59.28 6.49
CA GLY A 85 -13.77 60.39 7.09
C GLY A 85 -12.86 61.58 7.43
N LEU A 86 -11.69 61.33 8.02
CA LEU A 86 -10.68 62.35 8.32
C LEU A 86 -10.19 63.05 7.03
N GLU A 87 -9.98 62.29 5.97
CA GLU A 87 -9.57 62.81 4.66
C GLU A 87 -10.65 63.72 4.07
N ALA A 88 -11.91 63.31 4.14
CA ALA A 88 -13.04 64.12 3.66
C ALA A 88 -13.18 65.45 4.42
N LEU A 89 -12.71 65.54 5.70
CA LEU A 89 -12.67 66.75 6.52
C LEU A 89 -11.38 67.55 6.33
N GLY A 90 -10.52 67.20 5.36
CA GLY A 90 -9.27 67.91 5.09
C GLY A 90 -8.15 67.61 6.12
N SER A 91 -8.27 66.61 6.96
CA SER A 91 -7.25 66.24 7.94
C SER A 91 -6.16 65.38 7.31
N GLU A 92 -4.90 65.70 7.55
CA GLU A 92 -3.76 64.88 7.15
C GLU A 92 -3.47 63.75 8.16
N ARG A 93 -4.17 63.72 9.28
CA ARG A 93 -3.97 62.68 10.31
C ARG A 93 -4.53 61.34 9.84
N ARG A 94 -3.80 60.26 10.10
CA ARG A 94 -4.22 58.89 9.83
C ARG A 94 -3.96 58.02 11.06
N ILE A 95 -4.86 57.08 11.29
CA ILE A 95 -4.68 56.02 12.25
C ILE A 95 -3.97 54.85 11.54
N SER A 96 -2.90 54.35 12.12
CA SER A 96 -2.14 53.20 11.58
C SER A 96 -3.00 51.94 11.65
N LEU A 97 -2.90 51.10 10.65
CA LEU A 97 -3.53 49.79 10.65
C LEU A 97 -2.81 48.86 11.63
N VAL A 98 -3.54 47.93 12.20
CA VAL A 98 -3.01 46.82 13.01
C VAL A 98 -2.37 45.82 12.07
N ARG A 99 -1.19 45.33 12.44
CA ARG A 99 -0.49 44.28 11.68
C ARG A 99 -1.15 42.94 11.93
N ASP A 100 -1.09 42.06 10.94
CA ASP A 100 -1.46 40.68 11.11
C ASP A 100 -0.53 39.99 12.16
N LEU A 101 -1.12 39.08 12.88
CA LEU A 101 -0.43 38.25 13.87
C LEU A 101 0.15 37.03 13.18
N ASP A 102 1.36 36.68 13.55
CA ASP A 102 2.03 35.45 13.19
C ASP A 102 2.41 34.77 14.53
N LEU A 103 1.77 33.67 14.84
CA LEU A 103 2.01 32.91 16.07
C LEU A 103 3.17 31.91 15.90
N GLY A 104 3.64 31.73 14.66
CA GLY A 104 4.68 30.77 14.31
C GLY A 104 4.22 29.33 14.43
N GLU A 105 5.12 28.42 14.06
CA GLU A 105 4.89 26.98 14.13
C GLU A 105 5.63 26.36 15.32
N ILE A 106 5.01 25.32 15.90
CA ILE A 106 5.68 24.46 16.90
C ILE A 106 6.56 23.49 16.12
N GLU A 107 7.89 23.52 16.39
CA GLU A 107 8.85 22.65 15.74
C GLU A 107 8.51 21.17 15.96
N ASN A 108 8.23 20.45 14.88
CA ASN A 108 7.91 19.01 14.91
C ASN A 108 9.20 18.19 14.80
N ARG A 109 9.72 17.72 15.94
CA ARG A 109 10.90 16.84 15.97
C ARG A 109 10.66 15.41 15.46
N PHE A 110 9.42 15.06 15.14
CA PHE A 110 9.00 13.76 14.61
C PHE A 110 8.47 13.88 13.19
N GLU A 111 8.75 14.97 12.50
CA GLU A 111 8.24 15.25 11.17
C GLU A 111 8.47 14.07 10.21
N GLY A 112 7.41 13.64 9.53
CA GLY A 112 7.43 12.52 8.59
C GLY A 112 7.39 11.13 9.23
N ALA A 113 7.41 11.01 10.57
CA ALA A 113 7.43 9.71 11.22
C ALA A 113 6.16 8.88 10.96
N ALA A 114 5.00 9.51 10.85
CA ALA A 114 3.75 8.83 10.50
C ALA A 114 3.80 8.22 9.08
N SER A 115 4.30 8.97 8.11
CA SER A 115 4.53 8.49 6.74
C SER A 115 5.58 7.39 6.70
N ALA A 116 6.68 7.54 7.43
CA ALA A 116 7.76 6.54 7.52
C ALA A 116 7.24 5.21 8.09
N ALA A 117 6.37 5.25 9.10
CA ALA A 117 5.75 4.05 9.68
C ALA A 117 4.89 3.31 8.65
N THR A 118 4.09 4.03 7.87
CA THR A 118 3.27 3.44 6.80
C THR A 118 4.14 2.81 5.71
N THR A 119 5.18 3.50 5.26
CA THR A 119 6.11 3.00 4.25
C THR A 119 6.87 1.77 4.74
N ALA A 120 7.34 1.77 6.00
CA ALA A 120 8.03 0.63 6.59
C ALA A 120 7.12 -0.60 6.72
N ALA A 121 5.86 -0.40 7.09
CA ALA A 121 4.87 -1.48 7.16
C ALA A 121 4.61 -2.10 5.79
N GLN A 122 4.42 -1.27 4.77
CA GLN A 122 4.22 -1.73 3.40
C GLN A 122 5.43 -2.52 2.90
N ALA A 123 6.64 -1.99 3.08
CA ALA A 123 7.86 -2.67 2.67
C ALA A 123 8.09 -4.00 3.43
N ALA A 124 7.72 -4.07 4.71
CA ALA A 124 7.79 -5.29 5.48
C ALA A 124 6.79 -6.34 4.99
N PHE A 125 5.57 -5.92 4.66
CA PHE A 125 4.54 -6.79 4.09
C PHE A 125 4.98 -7.34 2.73
N ASP A 126 5.44 -6.48 1.82
CA ASP A 126 5.80 -6.86 0.45
C ASP A 126 6.98 -7.84 0.43
N ARG A 127 7.93 -7.69 1.35
CA ARG A 127 9.10 -8.59 1.46
C ARG A 127 8.72 -10.03 1.75
N ALA A 128 7.62 -10.30 2.45
CA ALA A 128 7.15 -11.64 2.71
C ALA A 128 6.75 -12.40 1.43
N PHE A 129 6.51 -11.68 0.31
CA PHE A 129 6.17 -12.28 -0.98
C PHE A 129 7.38 -12.48 -1.90
N GLU A 130 8.59 -12.11 -1.46
CA GLU A 130 9.81 -12.33 -2.25
C GLU A 130 10.24 -13.81 -2.24
N GLU A 131 9.83 -14.57 -1.22
CA GLU A 131 10.15 -15.99 -1.09
C GLU A 131 8.89 -16.85 -0.99
N ASN A 132 8.98 -18.08 -1.53
CA ASN A 132 7.92 -19.08 -1.43
C ASN A 132 8.37 -20.21 -0.50
N PRO A 133 7.82 -20.30 0.72
CA PRO A 133 8.24 -21.28 1.70
C PRO A 133 7.87 -22.73 1.32
N LEU A 134 6.88 -22.90 0.44
CA LEU A 134 6.43 -24.23 0.01
C LEU A 134 6.82 -24.47 -1.45
N THR A 135 7.31 -25.66 -1.73
CA THR A 135 7.60 -26.16 -3.07
C THR A 135 6.73 -27.37 -3.37
N ALA A 136 6.25 -27.48 -4.61
CA ALA A 136 5.52 -28.67 -5.03
C ALA A 136 6.44 -29.90 -5.00
N PRO A 137 6.05 -31.03 -4.37
CA PRO A 137 6.84 -32.25 -4.40
C PRO A 137 6.90 -32.78 -5.84
N ASP A 138 8.09 -33.25 -6.24
CA ASP A 138 8.22 -34.01 -7.48
C ASP A 138 7.69 -35.43 -7.27
N LEU A 139 6.49 -35.68 -7.79
CA LEU A 139 5.85 -36.98 -7.73
C LEU A 139 6.10 -37.84 -9.00
N GLY A 140 7.00 -37.40 -9.89
CA GLY A 140 7.27 -38.07 -11.16
C GLY A 140 6.06 -38.12 -12.09
N LEU A 141 5.09 -37.23 -11.93
CA LEU A 141 3.84 -37.24 -12.70
C LEU A 141 4.06 -36.86 -14.16
N THR A 142 5.04 -36.02 -14.44
CA THR A 142 5.44 -35.65 -15.80
C THR A 142 6.01 -36.85 -16.54
N GLU A 143 6.91 -37.60 -15.91
CA GLU A 143 7.51 -38.82 -16.45
C GLU A 143 6.47 -39.93 -16.61
N ALA A 144 5.53 -40.06 -15.67
CA ALA A 144 4.43 -41.01 -15.77
C ALA A 144 3.50 -40.67 -16.93
N ALA A 145 3.15 -39.36 -17.13
CA ALA A 145 2.36 -38.89 -18.25
C ALA A 145 3.07 -39.15 -19.60
N ASN A 146 4.36 -38.84 -19.69
CA ASN A 146 5.14 -39.03 -20.90
C ASN A 146 5.25 -40.54 -21.27
N ARG A 147 5.49 -41.42 -20.29
CA ARG A 147 5.51 -42.87 -20.51
C ARG A 147 4.13 -43.39 -20.96
N ALA A 148 3.06 -42.86 -20.42
CA ALA A 148 1.70 -43.22 -20.85
C ALA A 148 1.42 -42.82 -22.31
N LEU A 149 1.83 -41.61 -22.69
CA LEU A 149 1.69 -41.10 -24.08
C LEU A 149 2.56 -41.90 -25.06
N GLU A 150 3.79 -42.19 -24.72
CA GLU A 150 4.69 -43.02 -25.53
C GLU A 150 4.10 -44.40 -25.77
N SER A 151 3.60 -45.04 -24.71
CA SER A 151 2.91 -46.34 -24.81
C SER A 151 1.69 -46.25 -25.72
N ALA A 152 0.87 -45.17 -25.61
CA ALA A 152 -0.28 -44.93 -26.45
C ALA A 152 0.09 -44.84 -27.94
N ASN A 153 1.19 -44.13 -28.23
CA ASN A 153 1.68 -43.97 -29.61
C ASN A 153 2.19 -45.27 -30.22
N LEU A 154 2.89 -46.10 -29.42
CA LEU A 154 3.31 -47.45 -29.85
C LEU A 154 2.13 -48.34 -30.20
N TYR A 155 1.09 -48.36 -29.35
CA TYR A 155 -0.13 -49.15 -29.62
C TYR A 155 -0.91 -48.64 -30.83
N ARG A 156 -0.99 -47.30 -31.05
CA ARG A 156 -1.60 -46.72 -32.24
C ARG A 156 -0.84 -47.08 -33.51
N GLY A 157 0.49 -47.04 -33.47
CA GLY A 157 1.37 -47.45 -34.58
C GLY A 157 1.14 -48.91 -34.95
N ALA A 158 1.23 -49.83 -33.98
CA ALA A 158 1.00 -51.25 -34.23
C ALA A 158 -0.43 -51.56 -34.73
N ALA A 159 -1.44 -50.90 -34.24
CA ALA A 159 -2.83 -51.05 -34.73
C ALA A 159 -3.01 -50.56 -36.18
N ARG A 160 -2.30 -49.53 -36.58
CA ARG A 160 -2.29 -49.03 -37.95
C ARG A 160 -1.59 -49.96 -38.90
N ASP A 161 -0.43 -50.49 -38.52
CA ASP A 161 0.35 -51.45 -39.32
C ASP A 161 -0.43 -52.74 -39.57
N LEU A 162 -1.24 -53.22 -38.57
CA LEU A 162 -2.13 -54.36 -38.73
C LEU A 162 -3.30 -54.07 -39.65
N ALA A 163 -3.79 -52.85 -39.68
CA ALA A 163 -4.93 -52.46 -40.55
C ALA A 163 -4.50 -52.20 -42.02
N GLU A 164 -3.25 -51.83 -42.23
CA GLU A 164 -2.68 -51.60 -43.58
C GLU A 164 -2.06 -52.87 -44.20
N GLY A 165 -1.79 -53.91 -43.40
CA GLY A 165 -1.24 -55.21 -43.84
C GLY A 165 -2.27 -56.33 -44.09
N ALA A 166 -3.59 -56.05 -43.95
CA ALA A 166 -4.72 -56.94 -44.27
C ALA A 166 -5.41 -56.52 -45.52
#